data_96ca4fc98544174740ab4d52a69790ac
#
_entry.id   96ca4fc98544174740ab4d52a69790ac
#
_cell.length_a   1.000
_cell.length_b   1.000
_cell.length_c   1.000
_cell.angle_alpha   90.00
_cell.angle_beta   90.00
_cell.angle_gamma   90.00
#
_symmetry.space_group_name_H-M   'P 1'
#
loop_
_entity.id
_entity.type
_entity.pdbx_description
1 polymer ?
#
loop_
_entity_poly.entity_id
_entity_poly.type
_entity_poly.pdbx_seq_one_letter_code
_entity_poly.pdbx_strand_id
1 'polypeptide(L)' 'YDDAKEIADRVKAGVPVLMNISSADEIIARRLIDFASGLIYGVEGSMEKVSPGVFLIKPPGVRVALD' A
#
# COMPACT_ATOMS: atom_id res chain seq x y z
N TYR A 1 4.55 14.25 -0.91
CA TYR A 1 4.39 13.58 0.39
C TYR A 1 5.48 12.55 0.57
N ASP A 2 6.20 12.67 1.67
CA ASP A 2 7.29 11.77 1.98
C ASP A 2 6.80 10.33 2.14
N ASP A 3 5.62 10.15 2.72
CA ASP A 3 5.05 8.83 2.93
C ASP A 3 4.76 8.11 1.61
N ALA A 4 4.22 8.83 0.64
CA ALA A 4 3.91 8.23 -0.66
C ALA A 4 5.20 7.79 -1.38
N LYS A 5 6.22 8.63 -1.33
CA LYS A 5 7.51 8.29 -1.93
C LYS A 5 8.14 7.09 -1.26
N GLU A 6 8.08 7.02 0.07
CA GLU A 6 8.64 5.90 0.81
C GLU A 6 7.92 4.59 0.46
N ILE A 7 6.59 4.64 0.38
CA ILE A 7 5.81 3.47 -0.01
C ILE A 7 6.22 2.99 -1.41
N ALA A 8 6.29 3.92 -2.36
CA ALA A 8 6.67 3.59 -3.72
C ALA A 8 8.06 2.97 -3.80
N ASP A 9 9.01 3.57 -3.08
CA ASP A 9 10.39 3.10 -3.09
C ASP A 9 10.49 1.68 -2.53
N ARG A 10 9.79 1.39 -1.46
CA ARG A 10 9.81 0.06 -0.86
C ARG A 10 9.16 -0.98 -1.75
N VAL A 11 8.02 -0.66 -2.32
CA VAL A 11 7.33 -1.58 -3.21
C VAL A 11 8.17 -1.88 -4.44
N LYS A 12 8.80 -0.85 -5.01
CA LYS A 12 9.69 -1.03 -6.16
C LYS A 12 10.92 -1.85 -5.81
N ALA A 13 11.34 -1.81 -4.55
CA ALA A 13 12.46 -2.62 -4.07
C ALA A 13 12.05 -4.06 -3.71
N GLY A 14 10.78 -4.42 -3.88
CA GLY A 14 10.31 -5.76 -3.59
C GLY A 14 9.93 -5.99 -2.14
N VAL A 15 9.68 -4.93 -1.39
CA VAL A 15 9.35 -5.02 0.04
C VAL A 15 7.85 -4.79 0.25
N PRO A 16 7.14 -5.72 0.91
CA PRO A 16 5.73 -5.49 1.23
C PRO A 16 5.58 -4.32 2.20
N VAL A 17 4.50 -3.56 2.06
CA VAL A 17 4.24 -2.40 2.90
C VAL A 17 2.87 -2.52 3.55
N LEU A 18 2.82 -2.34 4.86
CA LEU A 18 1.56 -2.27 5.58
C LEU A 18 1.17 -0.80 5.72
N MET A 19 0.06 -0.42 5.09
CA MET A 19 -0.41 0.95 5.09
C MET A 19 -1.59 1.09 6.05
N ASN A 20 -1.39 1.82 7.15
CA ASN A 20 -2.44 2.04 8.13
C ASN A 20 -2.96 3.48 7.99
N ILE A 21 -4.19 3.61 7.52
CA ILE A 21 -4.83 4.90 7.34
C ILE A 21 -6.04 5.07 8.26
N SER A 22 -6.13 4.24 9.30
CA SER A 22 -7.29 4.27 10.20
C SER A 22 -7.45 5.59 10.95
N SER A 23 -6.36 6.30 11.19
CA SER A 23 -6.40 7.59 11.89
C SER A 23 -6.27 8.79 10.96
N ALA A 24 -6.16 8.57 9.64
CA ALA A 24 -6.10 9.68 8.68
C ALA A 24 -7.50 10.23 8.44
N ASP A 25 -7.60 11.53 8.11
CA ASP A 25 -8.91 12.04 7.73
C ASP A 25 -9.32 11.46 6.37
N GLU A 26 -10.60 11.60 6.05
CA GLU A 26 -11.18 10.95 4.88
C GLU A 26 -10.53 11.35 3.57
N ILE A 27 -10.17 12.63 3.42
CA ILE A 27 -9.55 13.12 2.20
C ILE A 27 -8.15 12.54 2.04
N ILE A 28 -7.37 12.55 3.10
CA ILE A 28 -6.01 12.01 3.09
C ILE A 28 -6.04 10.50 2.83
N ALA A 29 -6.95 9.79 3.51
CA ALA A 29 -7.10 8.35 3.33
C ALA A 29 -7.41 8.00 1.89
N ARG A 30 -8.34 8.74 1.27
CA ARG A 30 -8.70 8.49 -0.13
C ARG A 30 -7.52 8.72 -1.07
N ARG A 31 -6.76 9.79 -0.83
CA ARG A 31 -5.59 10.09 -1.65
C ARG A 31 -4.54 8.99 -1.57
N LEU A 32 -4.32 8.45 -0.37
CA LEU A 32 -3.36 7.38 -0.19
C LEU A 32 -3.83 6.09 -0.87
N ILE A 33 -5.12 5.78 -0.78
CA ILE A 33 -5.67 4.61 -1.46
C ILE A 33 -5.55 4.75 -2.98
N ASP A 34 -5.88 5.93 -3.51
CA ASP A 34 -5.77 6.17 -4.95
C ASP A 34 -4.32 6.05 -5.41
N PHE A 35 -3.40 6.62 -4.65
CA PHE A 35 -1.98 6.52 -4.96
C PHE A 35 -1.53 5.05 -4.95
N ALA A 36 -1.88 4.32 -3.90
CA ALA A 36 -1.49 2.92 -3.76
C ALA A 36 -2.06 2.07 -4.90
N SER A 37 -3.32 2.33 -5.28
CA SER A 37 -3.94 1.61 -6.40
C SER A 37 -3.20 1.84 -7.71
N GLY A 38 -2.82 3.08 -7.98
CA GLY A 38 -2.05 3.41 -9.18
C GLY A 38 -0.66 2.78 -9.17
N LEU A 39 -0.01 2.81 -8.01
CA LEU A 39 1.30 2.21 -7.86
C LEU A 39 1.24 0.70 -8.11
N ILE A 40 0.27 0.03 -7.51
CA ILE A 40 0.09 -1.41 -7.67
C ILE A 40 -0.15 -1.77 -9.12
N TYR A 41 -0.99 -1.01 -9.80
CA TYR A 41 -1.24 -1.23 -11.22
C TYR A 41 0.07 -1.09 -12.02
N GLY A 42 0.84 -0.06 -11.72
CA GLY A 42 2.08 0.21 -12.44
C GLY A 42 3.17 -0.83 -12.23
N VAL A 43 3.23 -1.44 -11.03
CA VAL A 43 4.24 -2.46 -10.75
C VAL A 43 3.69 -3.88 -10.83
N GLU A 44 2.41 -4.04 -11.18
CA GLU A 44 1.74 -5.34 -11.27
C GLU A 44 1.75 -6.09 -9.94
N GLY A 45 1.62 -5.36 -8.86
CA GLY A 45 1.50 -5.93 -7.52
C GLY A 45 0.05 -6.19 -7.14
N SER A 46 -0.20 -6.28 -5.84
CA SER A 46 -1.55 -6.44 -5.32
C SER A 46 -1.69 -5.73 -3.98
N MET A 47 -2.94 -5.48 -3.59
CA MET A 47 -3.24 -4.85 -2.30
C MET A 47 -4.38 -5.60 -1.65
N GLU A 48 -4.26 -5.81 -0.35
CA GLU A 48 -5.24 -6.57 0.40
C GLU A 48 -5.63 -5.79 1.65
N LYS A 49 -6.93 -5.69 1.91
CA LYS A 49 -7.42 -5.09 3.14
C LYS A 49 -7.35 -6.12 4.25
N VAL A 50 -6.50 -5.89 5.23
CA VAL A 50 -6.30 -6.85 6.31
C VAL A 50 -7.12 -6.53 7.55
N SER A 51 -7.55 -5.28 7.70
CA SER A 51 -8.49 -4.87 8.74
C SER A 51 -9.02 -3.48 8.37
N PRO A 52 -10.03 -2.95 9.06
CA PRO A 52 -10.55 -1.62 8.72
C PRO A 52 -9.43 -0.57 8.76
N GLY A 53 -9.23 0.10 7.63
CA GLY A 53 -8.22 1.14 7.51
C GLY A 53 -6.79 0.63 7.40
N VAL A 54 -6.58 -0.68 7.27
CA VAL A 54 -5.23 -1.25 7.18
C VAL A 54 -5.12 -2.10 5.92
N PHE A 55 -4.16 -1.77 5.07
CA PHE A 55 -3.97 -2.44 3.79
C PHE A 55 -2.54 -2.95 3.67
N LEU A 56 -2.42 -4.15 3.11
CA LEU A 56 -1.10 -4.72 2.82
C LEU A 56 -0.84 -4.58 1.32
N ILE A 57 0.23 -3.89 0.98
CA ILE A 57 0.66 -3.71 -0.40
C ILE A 57 1.75 -4.73 -0.68
N LYS A 58 1.52 -5.58 -1.67
CA LYS A 58 2.43 -6.66 -2.02
C LYS A 58 3.05 -6.43 -3.38
N PRO A 59 4.38 -6.37 -3.48
CA PRO A 59 5.04 -6.31 -4.78
C PRO A 59 4.78 -7.59 -5.58
N PRO A 60 5.00 -7.55 -6.90
CA PRO A 60 4.80 -8.75 -7.71
C PRO A 60 5.75 -9.87 -7.28
N GLY A 61 5.25 -11.10 -7.26
CA GLY A 61 6.05 -12.27 -6.92
C GLY A 61 6.33 -12.45 -5.44
N VAL A 62 5.87 -11.54 -4.58
CA VAL A 62 6.09 -11.64 -3.14
C VAL A 62 4.84 -12.22 -2.48
N ARG A 63 5.05 -13.22 -1.63
CA ARG A 63 3.98 -13.80 -0.84
C ARG A 63 4.20 -13.48 0.62
N VAL A 64 3.14 -13.06 1.29
CA VAL A 64 3.17 -12.76 2.71
C VAL A 64 2.13 -13.63 3.39
N ALA A 65 2.56 -14.39 4.40
CA ALA A 65 1.64 -15.20 5.18
C ALA A 65 0.98 -14.31 6.24
N LEU A 66 -0.34 -14.26 6.20
CA LEU A 66 -1.14 -13.53 7.18
C LEU A 66 -2.02 -14.52 7.91
N ASP A 67 -1.75 -14.72 9.18
CA ASP A 67 -2.54 -15.61 10.03
C ASP A 67 -3.62 -14.84 10.79
#